data_7f3911279f882d50ed95e7e5fa65f0fa
#
_entry.id   7f3911279f882d50ed95e7e5fa65f0fa
#
_cell.length_a   1.000
_cell.length_b   1.000
_cell.length_c   1.000
_cell.angle_alpha   90.00
_cell.angle_beta   90.00
_cell.angle_gamma   90.00
#
_symmetry.space_group_name_H-M   'P 1'
#
loop_
_entity.id
_entity.type
_entity.pdbx_description
1 polymer ?
#
loop_
_entity_poly.entity_id
_entity_poly.type
_entity_poly.pdbx_seq_one_letter_code
_entity_poly.pdbx_strand_id
1 'polypeptide(L)'
;EEGAAVAVELTWTANEWTGSSPAEVSLEKDGYKIVVKKNSGSHNPYLKDDEVRAYANATVEVSSDNEFSSIVFALGDTFQYSEITADTGEVGTQAKGDTQVSWSGSSKKVVFTVGEANTYGSNSEKKNGQFRFKSVTIK
;
A
#
# COMPACT_ATOMS: atom_id res chain seq x y z
N GLU A 1 19.86 18.40 -15.89
CA GLU A 1 18.99 17.56 -16.67
C GLU A 1 17.54 17.71 -16.25
N GLU A 2 16.74 18.25 -17.12
CA GLU A 2 15.32 18.41 -16.86
C GLU A 2 14.54 17.13 -17.16
N GLY A 3 13.47 16.94 -16.44
CA GLY A 3 12.56 15.86 -16.71
C GLY A 3 12.83 14.57 -15.97
N ALA A 4 13.97 14.45 -15.31
CA ALA A 4 14.22 13.29 -14.48
C ALA A 4 13.39 13.40 -13.20
N ALA A 5 12.45 12.49 -13.02
CA ALA A 5 11.64 12.47 -11.81
C ALA A 5 12.49 12.03 -10.64
N VAL A 6 12.32 12.68 -9.50
CA VAL A 6 12.98 12.31 -8.25
C VAL A 6 12.04 11.45 -7.45
N ALA A 7 12.53 10.31 -6.97
CA ALA A 7 11.73 9.44 -6.12
C ALA A 7 11.46 10.12 -4.78
N VAL A 8 10.23 10.02 -4.31
CA VAL A 8 9.82 10.55 -3.01
C VAL A 8 9.45 9.38 -2.12
N GLU A 9 10.13 9.27 -0.99
CA GLU A 9 9.80 8.23 -0.01
C GLU A 9 8.89 8.82 1.06
N LEU A 10 7.73 8.21 1.23
CA LEU A 10 6.76 8.59 2.24
C LEU A 10 6.83 7.62 3.40
N THR A 11 7.13 8.16 4.57
CA THR A 11 7.05 7.44 5.83
C THR A 11 6.13 8.24 6.75
N TRP A 12 5.65 7.62 7.81
CA TRP A 12 4.77 8.33 8.72
C TRP A 12 4.86 7.78 10.12
N THR A 13 4.53 8.64 11.06
CA THR A 13 4.41 8.29 12.47
C THR A 13 2.93 8.28 12.85
N ALA A 14 2.63 7.82 14.04
CA ALA A 14 1.25 7.76 14.50
C ALA A 14 0.54 9.12 14.45
N ASN A 15 1.29 10.23 14.60
CA ASN A 15 0.71 11.56 14.62
C ASN A 15 0.34 12.09 13.24
N GLU A 16 0.89 11.51 12.18
CA GLU A 16 0.62 11.97 10.81
C GLU A 16 -0.56 11.25 10.17
N TRP A 17 -1.04 10.21 10.81
CA TRP A 17 -2.09 9.36 10.27
C TRP A 17 -3.45 9.93 10.64
N THR A 18 -4.23 10.31 9.66
CA THR A 18 -5.54 10.91 9.88
C THR A 18 -6.63 10.09 9.21
N GLY A 19 -7.88 10.31 9.62
CA GLY A 19 -9.00 9.64 9.02
C GLY A 19 -10.30 10.11 9.60
N SER A 20 -11.35 10.03 8.81
CA SER A 20 -12.68 10.44 9.24
C SER A 20 -13.38 9.35 10.06
N SER A 21 -12.91 8.13 9.96
CA SER A 21 -13.46 7.01 10.74
C SER A 21 -12.39 5.92 10.83
N PRO A 22 -12.57 4.96 11.76
CA PRO A 22 -11.64 3.84 11.82
C PRO A 22 -11.56 2.99 10.56
N ALA A 23 -12.60 3.02 9.72
CA ALA A 23 -12.64 2.24 8.49
C ALA A 23 -11.87 2.90 7.35
N GLU A 24 -11.44 4.14 7.51
CA GLU A 24 -10.71 4.87 6.48
C GLU A 24 -9.66 5.76 7.14
N VAL A 25 -8.42 5.60 6.74
CA VAL A 25 -7.29 6.40 7.24
C VAL A 25 -6.53 6.96 6.06
N SER A 26 -5.95 8.14 6.21
CA SER A 26 -5.27 8.80 5.10
C SER A 26 -4.02 9.55 5.55
N LEU A 27 -3.11 9.70 4.59
CA LEU A 27 -1.89 10.49 4.74
C LEU A 27 -1.76 11.36 3.50
N GLU A 28 -1.44 12.64 3.72
CA GLU A 28 -1.20 13.58 2.64
C GLU A 28 0.17 14.21 2.89
N LYS A 29 1.10 14.04 1.97
CA LYS A 29 2.47 14.49 2.17
C LYS A 29 3.17 14.69 0.83
N ASP A 30 3.90 15.78 0.69
CA ASP A 30 4.73 16.06 -0.48
C ASP A 30 3.99 15.97 -1.83
N GLY A 31 2.70 16.32 -1.83
CA GLY A 31 1.88 16.30 -3.04
C GLY A 31 1.25 14.95 -3.34
N TYR A 32 1.46 13.97 -2.50
CA TYR A 32 0.87 12.64 -2.64
C TYR A 32 -0.16 12.40 -1.54
N LYS A 33 -1.19 11.63 -1.89
CA LYS A 33 -2.22 11.24 -0.92
C LYS A 33 -2.34 9.72 -0.95
N ILE A 34 -2.33 9.12 0.24
CA ILE A 34 -2.53 7.68 0.39
C ILE A 34 -3.73 7.47 1.28
N VAL A 35 -4.71 6.71 0.80
CA VAL A 35 -5.93 6.42 1.55
C VAL A 35 -6.09 4.91 1.66
N VAL A 36 -6.23 4.43 2.90
CA VAL A 36 -6.46 3.02 3.15
C VAL A 36 -7.88 2.84 3.66
N LYS A 37 -8.66 2.02 2.97
CA LYS A 37 -10.07 1.80 3.29
C LYS A 37 -10.32 0.33 3.58
N LYS A 38 -11.12 0.08 4.61
CA LYS A 38 -11.54 -1.27 4.99
C LYS A 38 -12.41 -1.93 3.91
N ASN A 39 -13.29 -1.16 3.28
CA ASN A 39 -14.29 -1.65 2.32
C ASN A 39 -15.13 -2.79 2.90
N SER A 40 -15.23 -3.92 2.20
CA SER A 40 -16.01 -5.08 2.64
C SER A 40 -15.28 -5.97 3.63
N GLY A 41 -14.05 -5.63 3.98
CA GLY A 41 -13.28 -6.44 4.92
C GLY A 41 -13.82 -6.37 6.35
N SER A 42 -13.33 -7.26 7.20
CA SER A 42 -13.79 -7.36 8.57
C SER A 42 -12.93 -6.59 9.58
N HIS A 43 -11.77 -6.09 9.15
CA HIS A 43 -10.82 -5.42 10.04
C HIS A 43 -10.49 -4.03 9.54
N ASN A 44 -10.51 -3.06 10.45
CA ASN A 44 -10.12 -1.69 10.13
C ASN A 44 -8.62 -1.61 9.89
N PRO A 45 -8.16 -0.76 8.94
CA PRO A 45 -6.75 -0.47 8.83
C PRO A 45 -6.29 0.33 10.03
N TYR A 46 -5.00 0.22 10.37
CA TYR A 46 -4.44 1.04 11.43
C TYR A 46 -2.92 1.17 11.29
N LEU A 47 -2.37 2.10 12.05
CA LEU A 47 -0.94 2.34 12.12
C LEU A 47 -0.43 1.87 13.49
N LYS A 48 0.59 1.03 13.48
CA LYS A 48 1.22 0.54 14.69
C LYS A 48 2.73 0.45 14.45
N ASP A 49 3.51 1.04 15.35
CA ASP A 49 4.98 1.03 15.26
C ASP A 49 5.46 1.55 13.92
N ASP A 50 4.82 2.63 13.43
CA ASP A 50 5.10 3.26 12.14
C ASP A 50 4.92 2.31 10.94
N GLU A 51 4.11 1.29 11.10
CA GLU A 51 3.74 0.35 10.06
C GLU A 51 2.25 0.44 9.78
N VAL A 52 1.90 0.59 8.51
CA VAL A 52 0.50 0.58 8.10
C VAL A 52 0.05 -0.85 7.92
N ARG A 53 -1.09 -1.19 8.48
CA ARG A 53 -1.69 -2.51 8.35
C ARG A 53 -3.04 -2.40 7.67
N ALA A 54 -3.13 -2.99 6.49
CA ALA A 54 -4.37 -3.17 5.76
C ALA A 54 -4.70 -4.65 5.75
N TYR A 55 -5.99 -4.97 5.71
CA TYR A 55 -6.44 -6.36 5.85
C TYR A 55 -7.20 -6.81 4.61
N ALA A 56 -7.65 -8.05 4.59
CA ALA A 56 -8.32 -8.66 3.45
C ALA A 56 -9.41 -7.74 2.88
N ASN A 57 -9.40 -7.58 1.56
CA ASN A 57 -10.36 -6.77 0.79
C ASN A 57 -10.22 -5.27 0.99
N ALA A 58 -9.25 -4.81 1.78
CA ALA A 58 -8.97 -3.38 1.91
C ALA A 58 -8.36 -2.85 0.61
N THR A 59 -8.46 -1.54 0.42
CA THR A 59 -7.80 -0.87 -0.69
C THR A 59 -6.81 0.17 -0.18
N VAL A 60 -5.73 0.34 -0.94
CA VAL A 60 -4.72 1.38 -0.70
C VAL A 60 -4.71 2.22 -1.97
N GLU A 61 -5.18 3.46 -1.86
CA GLU A 61 -5.25 4.37 -2.99
C GLU A 61 -4.08 5.35 -2.91
N VAL A 62 -3.31 5.44 -3.99
CA VAL A 62 -2.19 6.39 -4.11
C VAL A 62 -2.56 7.38 -5.20
N SER A 63 -2.55 8.67 -4.90
CA SER A 63 -2.91 9.71 -5.87
C SER A 63 -2.00 10.92 -5.76
N SER A 64 -1.94 11.69 -6.85
CA SER A 64 -1.17 12.93 -6.96
C SER A 64 -1.76 13.79 -8.07
N ASP A 65 -1.46 15.09 -8.04
CA ASP A 65 -1.85 15.99 -9.12
C ASP A 65 -1.01 15.78 -10.38
N ASN A 66 0.15 15.17 -10.24
CA ASN A 66 1.04 14.88 -11.37
C ASN A 66 1.16 13.38 -11.57
N GLU A 67 1.40 12.97 -12.82
CA GLU A 67 1.60 11.56 -13.13
C GLU A 67 2.84 11.00 -12.43
N PHE A 68 2.73 9.76 -12.03
CA PHE A 68 3.85 8.98 -11.52
C PHE A 68 3.92 7.65 -12.27
N SER A 69 5.11 7.05 -12.27
CA SER A 69 5.38 5.86 -13.08
C SER A 69 5.80 4.65 -12.24
N SER A 70 6.09 4.87 -10.96
CA SER A 70 6.62 3.79 -10.11
C SER A 70 6.16 3.99 -8.67
N ILE A 71 5.74 2.89 -8.04
CA ILE A 71 5.41 2.87 -6.61
C ILE A 71 6.06 1.62 -6.02
N VAL A 72 6.78 1.78 -4.91
CA VAL A 72 7.35 0.65 -4.17
C VAL A 72 6.92 0.75 -2.71
N PHE A 73 6.23 -0.29 -2.25
CA PHE A 73 5.89 -0.44 -0.84
C PHE A 73 6.99 -1.26 -0.16
N ALA A 74 7.62 -0.72 0.85
CA ALA A 74 8.61 -1.44 1.64
C ALA A 74 7.93 -2.04 2.87
N LEU A 75 8.06 -3.34 3.06
CA LEU A 75 7.32 -4.07 4.09
C LEU A 75 8.05 -4.11 5.44
N GLY A 76 9.25 -3.53 5.49
CA GLY A 76 9.99 -3.43 6.75
C GLY A 76 10.44 -4.78 7.27
N ASP A 77 10.05 -5.11 8.49
CA ASP A 77 10.43 -6.35 9.13
C ASP A 77 9.46 -7.50 8.86
N THR A 78 8.47 -7.27 8.00
CA THR A 78 7.49 -8.30 7.66
C THR A 78 7.69 -8.79 6.24
N PHE A 79 6.93 -9.79 5.87
CA PHE A 79 6.92 -10.32 4.50
C PHE A 79 5.58 -10.03 3.88
N GLN A 80 5.50 -10.25 2.58
CA GLN A 80 4.22 -10.20 1.90
C GLN A 80 3.35 -11.38 2.35
N TYR A 81 2.12 -11.09 2.70
CA TYR A 81 1.13 -12.10 3.07
C TYR A 81 0.14 -12.33 1.95
N SER A 82 -0.58 -11.30 1.54
CA SER A 82 -1.61 -11.41 0.51
C SER A 82 -1.10 -10.97 -0.85
N GLU A 83 -1.73 -11.49 -1.88
CA GLU A 83 -1.52 -10.98 -3.23
C GLU A 83 -2.07 -9.56 -3.32
N ILE A 84 -1.31 -8.67 -3.94
CA ILE A 84 -1.71 -7.28 -4.16
C ILE A 84 -2.01 -7.10 -5.64
N THR A 85 -3.18 -6.56 -5.95
CA THR A 85 -3.56 -6.23 -7.31
C THR A 85 -3.76 -4.74 -7.45
N ALA A 86 -3.69 -4.23 -8.68
CA ALA A 86 -3.87 -2.81 -8.97
C ALA A 86 -4.91 -2.66 -10.07
N ASP A 87 -5.65 -1.55 -10.03
CA ASP A 87 -6.68 -1.27 -11.03
C ASP A 87 -6.11 -0.78 -12.36
N THR A 88 -4.85 -0.33 -12.37
CA THR A 88 -4.16 0.12 -13.58
C THR A 88 -2.67 -0.17 -13.43
N GLY A 89 -1.94 -0.21 -14.55
CA GLY A 89 -0.52 -0.53 -14.54
C GLY A 89 -0.27 -1.98 -14.18
N GLU A 90 0.93 -2.27 -13.71
CA GLU A 90 1.34 -3.64 -13.40
C GLU A 90 2.03 -3.72 -12.05
N VAL A 91 1.57 -4.67 -11.24
CA VAL A 91 2.26 -5.04 -10.01
C VAL A 91 3.37 -6.02 -10.38
N GLY A 92 4.56 -5.83 -9.83
CA GLY A 92 5.69 -6.71 -10.09
C GLY A 92 5.44 -8.13 -9.58
N THR A 93 6.30 -9.05 -9.99
CA THR A 93 6.20 -10.45 -9.57
C THR A 93 6.22 -10.55 -8.05
N GLN A 94 5.32 -11.35 -7.52
CA GLN A 94 5.15 -11.52 -6.07
C GLN A 94 5.48 -12.95 -5.68
N ALA A 95 6.14 -13.11 -4.54
CA ALA A 95 6.54 -14.43 -4.06
C ALA A 95 6.63 -14.45 -2.54
N LYS A 96 6.58 -15.66 -2.00
CA LYS A 96 6.74 -15.86 -0.57
C LYS A 96 8.09 -15.32 -0.10
N GLY A 97 8.06 -14.55 0.98
CA GLY A 97 9.27 -13.97 1.56
C GLY A 97 9.65 -12.60 1.02
N ASP A 98 8.91 -12.09 0.04
CA ASP A 98 9.17 -10.75 -0.48
C ASP A 98 9.01 -9.69 0.60
N THR A 99 9.92 -8.72 0.60
CA THR A 99 9.91 -7.62 1.55
C THR A 99 9.52 -6.29 0.91
N GLN A 100 9.10 -6.32 -0.34
CA GLN A 100 8.56 -5.15 -1.02
C GLN A 100 7.59 -5.55 -2.11
N VAL A 101 6.67 -4.64 -2.42
CA VAL A 101 5.73 -4.77 -3.52
C VAL A 101 5.93 -3.58 -4.43
N SER A 102 6.12 -3.83 -5.73
CA SER A 102 6.39 -2.77 -6.70
C SER A 102 5.27 -2.67 -7.73
N TRP A 103 5.11 -1.47 -8.26
CA TRP A 103 4.14 -1.17 -9.30
C TRP A 103 4.80 -0.28 -10.34
N SER A 104 4.46 -0.47 -11.60
CA SER A 104 4.90 0.39 -12.70
C SER A 104 3.72 0.72 -13.61
N GLY A 105 3.80 1.89 -14.24
CA GLY A 105 2.75 2.34 -15.14
C GLY A 105 2.88 3.83 -15.41
N SER A 106 1.75 4.47 -15.64
CA SER A 106 1.68 5.92 -15.80
C SER A 106 0.28 6.34 -15.36
N SER A 107 0.18 7.04 -14.25
CA SER A 107 -1.13 7.38 -13.68
C SER A 107 -1.02 8.50 -12.67
N LYS A 108 -2.15 9.16 -12.39
CA LYS A 108 -2.30 10.09 -11.29
C LYS A 108 -2.99 9.44 -10.10
N LYS A 109 -3.51 8.23 -10.27
CA LYS A 109 -4.22 7.51 -9.22
C LYS A 109 -4.19 6.02 -9.49
N VAL A 110 -3.77 5.25 -8.49
CA VAL A 110 -3.78 3.79 -8.54
C VAL A 110 -4.44 3.27 -7.27
N VAL A 111 -5.33 2.31 -7.41
CA VAL A 111 -5.99 1.66 -6.28
C VAL A 111 -5.47 0.23 -6.19
N PHE A 112 -4.80 -0.07 -5.10
CA PHE A 112 -4.33 -1.43 -4.81
C PHE A 112 -5.36 -2.14 -3.94
N THR A 113 -5.58 -3.41 -4.21
CA THR A 113 -6.49 -4.23 -3.42
C THR A 113 -5.70 -5.34 -2.72
N VAL A 114 -5.97 -5.51 -1.44
CA VAL A 114 -5.36 -6.57 -0.63
C VAL A 114 -6.17 -7.84 -0.83
N GLY A 115 -5.52 -8.92 -1.27
CA GLY A 115 -6.17 -10.20 -1.48
C GLY A 115 -6.80 -10.76 -0.22
N GLU A 116 -7.87 -11.50 -0.39
CA GLU A 116 -8.63 -12.07 0.72
C GLU A 116 -7.84 -13.14 1.46
N ALA A 117 -7.04 -13.91 0.74
CA ALA A 117 -6.27 -15.01 1.32
C ALA A 117 -4.86 -14.55 1.70
N ASN A 118 -4.28 -15.25 2.66
CA ASN A 118 -2.90 -15.06 3.09
C ASN A 118 -1.97 -15.91 2.20
N THR A 119 -1.96 -15.60 0.92
CA THR A 119 -1.38 -16.42 -0.15
C THR A 119 0.09 -16.76 0.08
N TYR A 120 0.87 -15.80 0.57
CA TYR A 120 2.32 -15.96 0.75
C TYR A 120 2.71 -16.15 2.21
N GLY A 121 1.73 -16.19 3.09
CA GLY A 121 1.97 -16.41 4.52
C GLY A 121 1.93 -17.86 4.91
N SER A 122 1.95 -18.12 6.21
CA SER A 122 2.02 -19.48 6.73
C SER A 122 0.70 -20.26 6.64
N ASN A 123 -0.42 -19.57 6.41
CA ASN A 123 -1.75 -20.18 6.33
C ASN A 123 -2.50 -19.71 5.10
N SER A 124 -2.03 -20.15 3.93
CA SER A 124 -2.57 -19.68 2.65
C SER A 124 -4.03 -20.04 2.43
N GLU A 125 -4.57 -20.99 3.18
CA GLU A 125 -5.96 -21.40 3.04
C GLU A 125 -6.94 -20.50 3.80
N LYS A 126 -6.46 -19.68 4.71
CA LYS A 126 -7.33 -18.82 5.52
C LYS A 126 -7.55 -17.48 4.84
N LYS A 127 -8.77 -16.96 5.02
CA LYS A 127 -9.16 -15.66 4.47
C LYS A 127 -8.77 -14.53 5.42
N ASN A 128 -7.50 -14.50 5.81
CA ASN A 128 -6.98 -13.50 6.73
C ASN A 128 -5.88 -12.67 6.06
N GLY A 129 -6.14 -12.22 4.85
CA GLY A 129 -5.20 -11.42 4.09
C GLY A 129 -4.76 -10.18 4.82
N GLN A 130 -3.51 -9.79 4.59
CA GLN A 130 -2.90 -8.60 5.20
C GLN A 130 -1.89 -7.98 4.25
N PHE A 131 -1.71 -6.68 4.42
CA PHE A 131 -0.67 -5.94 3.75
C PHE A 131 -0.09 -4.95 4.76
N ARG A 132 1.17 -5.12 5.13
CA ARG A 132 1.84 -4.29 6.12
C ARG A 132 3.02 -3.61 5.46
N PHE A 133 3.04 -2.28 5.49
CA PHE A 133 4.13 -1.55 4.87
C PHE A 133 4.58 -0.38 5.74
N LYS A 134 5.88 -0.08 5.68
CA LYS A 134 6.51 0.99 6.46
C LYS A 134 6.77 2.24 5.65
N SER A 135 6.98 2.10 4.36
CA SER A 135 7.20 3.25 3.50
C SER A 135 6.67 3.00 2.11
N VAL A 136 6.42 4.08 1.39
CA VAL A 136 5.99 4.05 -0.01
C VAL A 136 6.91 5.02 -0.76
N THR A 137 7.59 4.52 -1.78
CA THR A 137 8.46 5.35 -2.63
C THR A 137 7.77 5.53 -3.97
N ILE A 138 7.57 6.78 -4.37
CA ILE A 138 6.84 7.12 -5.58
C ILE A 138 7.76 7.92 -6.51
N LYS A 139 7.75 7.56 -7.77
CA LYS A 139 8.58 8.25 -8.75
C LYS A 139 7.77 8.64 -9.99
#